data_ce8288637b81eb50bcc48363ba443e68
#
_entry.id   ce8288637b81eb50bcc48363ba443e68
#
_cell.length_a   1.000
_cell.length_b   1.000
_cell.length_c   1.000
_cell.angle_alpha   90.00
_cell.angle_beta   90.00
_cell.angle_gamma   90.00
#
_symmetry.space_group_name_H-M   'P 1'
#
loop_
_entity.id
_entity.type
_entity.pdbx_description
1 polymer ?
#
loop_
_entity_poly.entity_id
_entity_poly.type
_entity_poly.pdbx_seq_one_letter_code
_entity_poly.pdbx_strand_id
1 'polypeptide(L)'
;MSQDMRGKSFVVGVAVVCLFVGITAGFFAAHRMMDDMSGMTSGGEMKGHGMEGMKGMAGMGDMKEMPMEGAKSMKEMEPMPGMSDAPSGAVAVPAGLRQLIGVRSALAAHATLEEEIRTVGTVGYDERGFTQVTLKTSGWVRRVFVDSIGRPVRKGEPLFTFYSPDLLATQDEYLLVVKMQAQLAASPLDDAKANAGDLVASARERLRLWDVSDAQIAALEHRGKAEPVLTIYAPSSGIVIKREAVPGKYVEPGVTLYEIADLSMVWISANIYESEMALTKVGQLASITFAAYPGETFHGKVAYVYPTLNTETRTVRVRLELPNPELKLKPGMYGNVTLQTNATKTLVVPKEAVLNTGLR
;
A
#
# COMPACT_ATOMS: atom_id res chain seq x y z
N MET A 1 -24.86 -52.16 36.07
CA MET A 1 -24.64 -51.06 35.12
C MET A 1 -24.07 -49.79 35.81
N SER A 2 -23.12 -49.95 36.76
CA SER A 2 -22.67 -48.83 37.62
C SER A 2 -21.14 -48.74 37.75
N GLN A 3 -20.35 -49.52 37.01
CA GLN A 3 -18.87 -49.47 37.08
C GLN A 3 -18.19 -48.80 35.89
N ASP A 4 -18.90 -48.47 34.80
CA ASP A 4 -18.30 -47.98 33.57
C ASP A 4 -18.21 -46.44 33.49
N MET A 5 -18.84 -45.70 34.40
CA MET A 5 -18.79 -44.22 34.43
C MET A 5 -17.60 -43.64 35.20
N ARG A 6 -16.92 -44.39 36.08
CA ARG A 6 -15.76 -43.89 36.86
C ARG A 6 -14.46 -43.89 36.07
N GLY A 7 -14.31 -44.79 35.07
CA GLY A 7 -13.11 -44.86 34.25
C GLY A 7 -13.00 -43.70 33.24
N LYS A 8 -14.13 -43.26 32.66
CA LYS A 8 -14.13 -42.19 31.63
C LYS A 8 -13.85 -40.80 32.24
N SER A 9 -14.32 -40.54 33.44
CA SER A 9 -14.04 -39.25 34.14
C SER A 9 -12.58 -39.11 34.55
N PHE A 10 -11.91 -40.19 34.87
CA PHE A 10 -10.49 -40.19 35.26
C PHE A 10 -9.58 -39.94 34.05
N VAL A 11 -9.87 -40.53 32.89
CA VAL A 11 -9.10 -40.35 31.66
C VAL A 11 -9.25 -38.93 31.12
N VAL A 12 -10.44 -38.32 31.19
CA VAL A 12 -10.66 -36.93 30.77
C VAL A 12 -9.94 -35.96 31.72
N GLY A 13 -9.94 -36.21 33.02
CA GLY A 13 -9.22 -35.39 34.01
C GLY A 13 -7.69 -35.39 33.81
N VAL A 14 -7.11 -36.55 33.51
CA VAL A 14 -5.65 -36.68 33.24
C VAL A 14 -5.29 -36.00 31.92
N ALA A 15 -6.11 -36.12 30.88
CA ALA A 15 -5.88 -35.45 29.60
C ALA A 15 -5.90 -33.90 29.71
N VAL A 16 -6.83 -33.35 30.49
CA VAL A 16 -6.90 -31.90 30.72
C VAL A 16 -5.69 -31.39 31.53
N VAL A 17 -5.23 -32.12 32.55
CA VAL A 17 -4.05 -31.76 33.36
C VAL A 17 -2.78 -31.81 32.50
N CYS A 18 -2.61 -32.83 31.63
CA CYS A 18 -1.48 -32.90 30.72
C CYS A 18 -1.47 -31.76 29.69
N LEU A 19 -2.62 -31.31 29.23
CA LEU A 19 -2.75 -30.19 28.28
C LEU A 19 -2.36 -28.86 28.94
N PHE A 20 -2.77 -28.62 30.19
CA PHE A 20 -2.38 -27.43 30.95
C PHE A 20 -0.88 -27.39 31.31
N VAL A 21 -0.30 -28.52 31.69
CA VAL A 21 1.16 -28.60 31.96
C VAL A 21 2.00 -28.40 30.69
N GLY A 22 1.52 -28.89 29.53
CA GLY A 22 2.17 -28.68 28.23
C GLY A 22 2.17 -27.19 27.82
N ILE A 23 1.05 -26.47 28.03
CA ILE A 23 0.94 -25.05 27.68
C ILE A 23 1.82 -24.19 28.58
N THR A 24 1.88 -24.46 29.89
CA THR A 24 2.73 -23.69 30.83
C THR A 24 4.22 -23.95 30.60
N ALA A 25 4.64 -25.17 30.28
CA ALA A 25 6.03 -25.47 29.93
C ALA A 25 6.45 -24.83 28.60
N GLY A 26 5.57 -24.79 27.59
CA GLY A 26 5.82 -24.10 26.33
C GLY A 26 5.96 -22.59 26.49
N PHE A 27 5.12 -21.98 27.35
CA PHE A 27 5.19 -20.55 27.60
C PHE A 27 6.48 -20.14 28.35
N PHE A 28 6.93 -20.95 29.30
CA PHE A 28 8.18 -20.72 30.02
C PHE A 28 9.43 -20.89 29.14
N ALA A 29 9.42 -21.84 28.21
CA ALA A 29 10.51 -22.03 27.26
C ALA A 29 10.60 -20.87 26.25
N ALA A 30 9.46 -20.35 25.76
CA ALA A 30 9.41 -19.20 24.88
C ALA A 30 9.87 -17.91 25.57
N HIS A 31 9.52 -17.71 26.84
CA HIS A 31 9.94 -16.54 27.62
C HIS A 31 11.46 -16.55 27.90
N ARG A 32 12.04 -17.71 28.16
CA ARG A 32 13.48 -17.86 28.40
C ARG A 32 14.32 -17.66 27.14
N MET A 33 13.75 -17.97 25.95
CA MET A 33 14.42 -17.74 24.68
C MET A 33 14.37 -16.26 24.24
N MET A 34 13.41 -15.48 24.77
CA MET A 34 13.32 -14.03 24.54
C MET A 34 14.28 -13.24 25.43
N ASP A 35 14.58 -13.70 26.64
CA ASP A 35 15.53 -13.07 27.53
C ASP A 35 17.00 -13.24 27.09
N ASP A 36 17.34 -14.35 26.41
CA ASP A 36 18.68 -14.59 25.86
C ASP A 36 19.00 -13.71 24.61
N MET A 37 17.98 -13.17 23.91
CA MET A 37 18.18 -12.27 22.77
C MET A 37 18.32 -10.79 23.14
N SER A 38 17.99 -10.39 24.37
CA SER A 38 18.13 -9.01 24.83
C SER A 38 19.52 -8.65 25.39
N GLY A 39 20.41 -9.63 25.53
CA GLY A 39 21.78 -9.47 26.07
C GLY A 39 22.86 -9.13 25.03
N MET A 40 22.53 -8.98 23.73
CA MET A 40 23.53 -8.85 22.66
C MET A 40 23.67 -7.45 22.05
N THR A 41 23.17 -6.42 22.70
CA THR A 41 23.39 -5.02 22.27
C THR A 41 23.91 -4.16 23.42
N SER A 42 25.19 -4.29 23.77
CA SER A 42 25.89 -3.25 24.53
C SER A 42 27.41 -3.49 24.45
N GLY A 43 28.12 -2.59 23.74
CA GLY A 43 29.47 -2.16 24.12
C GLY A 43 30.64 -3.01 23.64
N GLY A 44 31.02 -2.90 22.39
CA GLY A 44 32.38 -3.21 21.93
C GLY A 44 33.20 -1.92 21.80
N GLU A 45 33.77 -1.42 22.87
CA GLU A 45 34.83 -0.41 22.81
C GLU A 45 36.08 -1.01 22.14
N MET A 46 36.40 -0.49 20.94
CA MET A 46 37.71 -0.76 20.31
C MET A 46 38.79 -0.01 21.09
N LYS A 47 39.51 -0.70 21.96
CA LYS A 47 40.81 -0.30 22.48
C LYS A 47 41.81 -0.25 21.34
N GLY A 48 42.31 0.97 21.05
CA GLY A 48 43.45 1.17 20.16
C GLY A 48 44.69 0.45 20.69
N HIS A 49 45.27 -0.39 19.82
CA HIS A 49 46.62 -0.93 20.07
C HIS A 49 47.61 0.17 19.67
N GLY A 50 48.27 0.75 20.72
CA GLY A 50 49.47 1.56 20.61
C GLY A 50 50.62 0.69 20.06
N MET A 51 51.24 1.14 19.00
CA MET A 51 52.56 0.69 18.56
C MET A 51 53.60 1.38 19.44
N GLU A 52 54.03 0.73 20.49
CA GLU A 52 55.35 0.97 21.13
C GLU A 52 56.40 0.20 20.37
N GLY A 53 57.45 0.92 19.96
CA GLY A 53 58.70 0.27 19.60
C GLY A 53 59.38 0.79 18.34
N MET A 54 60.01 1.98 18.40
CA MET A 54 61.32 2.19 17.82
C MET A 54 61.97 3.38 18.46
N LYS A 55 62.71 3.09 19.53
CA LYS A 55 63.76 3.93 20.08
C LYS A 55 65.03 3.64 19.33
N GLY A 56 65.68 4.69 18.84
CA GLY A 56 67.11 4.60 18.50
C GLY A 56 67.49 5.14 17.15
N MET A 57 67.81 6.43 17.05
CA MET A 57 69.06 6.90 16.47
C MET A 57 69.15 8.41 16.69
N ALA A 58 69.84 8.75 17.74
CA ALA A 58 70.44 10.07 17.93
C ALA A 58 71.80 10.03 17.26
N GLY A 59 72.14 11.08 16.53
CA GLY A 59 73.51 11.28 16.16
C GLY A 59 73.73 11.94 14.79
N MET A 60 74.46 13.02 14.85
CA MET A 60 75.09 13.77 13.78
C MET A 60 74.23 14.85 13.15
N GLY A 61 74.54 16.08 13.18
CA GLY A 61 75.88 16.71 13.31
C GLY A 61 75.74 18.05 12.64
N ASP A 62 76.19 19.08 13.32
CA ASP A 62 76.33 20.44 12.83
C ASP A 62 76.87 20.50 11.35
N MET A 63 76.14 21.17 10.48
CA MET A 63 76.70 21.70 9.25
C MET A 63 76.51 23.20 9.26
N LYS A 64 77.69 23.86 9.51
CA LYS A 64 78.03 25.25 9.38
C LYS A 64 77.36 25.91 8.20
N GLU A 65 76.91 27.12 8.43
CA GLU A 65 76.68 28.21 7.45
C GLU A 65 77.81 28.34 6.50
N MET A 66 77.54 28.27 5.19
CA MET A 66 78.41 28.80 4.16
C MET A 66 77.74 30.06 3.57
N PRO A 67 78.45 31.21 3.52
CA PRO A 67 77.91 32.42 2.95
C PRO A 67 77.93 32.29 1.40
N MET A 68 76.77 32.38 0.76
CA MET A 68 76.71 32.65 -0.68
C MET A 68 76.77 34.15 -0.94
N GLU A 69 77.93 34.57 -1.17
CA GLU A 69 78.26 35.85 -1.87
C GLU A 69 77.96 35.65 -3.35
N GLY A 70 77.01 36.45 -3.92
CA GLY A 70 76.73 36.40 -5.34
C GLY A 70 75.31 36.71 -5.79
N ALA A 71 74.57 37.53 -5.06
CA ALA A 71 73.36 38.12 -5.59
C ALA A 71 73.68 39.32 -6.49
N LYS A 72 74.02 39.08 -7.74
CA LYS A 72 74.02 40.16 -8.77
C LYS A 72 72.58 40.30 -9.25
N SER A 73 71.99 41.43 -8.93
CA SER A 73 70.98 42.22 -9.62
C SER A 73 70.49 41.65 -10.94
N MET A 74 69.35 41.02 -10.98
CA MET A 74 68.46 40.92 -12.14
C MET A 74 67.45 42.08 -12.07
N LYS A 75 67.93 43.25 -12.46
CA LYS A 75 67.14 44.40 -12.86
C LYS A 75 66.98 44.35 -14.36
N GLU A 76 65.72 44.53 -14.80
CA GLU A 76 65.33 44.73 -16.19
C GLU A 76 65.43 43.53 -17.14
N MET A 77 64.39 42.72 -17.06
CA MET A 77 63.83 42.04 -18.20
C MET A 77 62.58 42.78 -18.65
N GLU A 78 62.64 43.44 -19.80
CA GLU A 78 61.49 44.10 -20.43
C GLU A 78 60.37 43.09 -20.66
N PRO A 79 59.08 43.47 -20.43
CA PRO A 79 57.97 42.59 -20.68
C PRO A 79 57.85 42.33 -22.19
N MET A 80 57.84 41.04 -22.57
CA MET A 80 57.48 40.65 -23.92
C MET A 80 56.10 41.16 -24.26
N PRO A 81 55.86 41.83 -25.39
CA PRO A 81 54.59 42.32 -25.83
C PRO A 81 53.67 41.09 -26.19
N GLY A 82 52.68 40.82 -25.41
CA GLY A 82 51.67 39.74 -25.67
C GLY A 82 51.10 38.97 -24.50
N MET A 83 51.53 39.26 -23.27
CA MET A 83 50.86 38.72 -22.07
C MET A 83 49.82 39.71 -21.53
N SER A 84 48.69 39.83 -22.20
CA SER A 84 47.53 40.49 -21.65
C SER A 84 46.91 39.66 -20.50
N ASP A 85 46.47 40.34 -19.47
CA ASP A 85 45.81 39.86 -18.27
C ASP A 85 44.79 38.71 -18.52
N ALA A 86 45.29 37.49 -18.56
CA ALA A 86 44.41 36.30 -18.50
C ALA A 86 44.17 36.01 -17.02
N PRO A 87 42.92 35.84 -16.58
CA PRO A 87 42.62 35.46 -15.22
C PRO A 87 43.36 34.19 -14.84
N SER A 88 43.93 34.18 -13.64
CA SER A 88 44.67 33.06 -13.05
C SER A 88 43.91 31.73 -13.25
N GLY A 89 44.39 30.88 -14.17
CA GLY A 89 43.76 29.61 -14.57
C GLY A 89 43.37 29.49 -16.05
N ALA A 90 43.55 30.56 -16.86
CA ALA A 90 43.31 30.49 -18.30
C ALA A 90 44.48 29.79 -19.04
N VAL A 91 44.16 28.68 -19.69
CA VAL A 91 45.13 27.97 -20.58
C VAL A 91 44.92 28.44 -22.02
N ALA A 92 45.88 29.17 -22.56
CA ALA A 92 45.85 29.58 -23.97
C ALA A 92 46.24 28.41 -24.88
N VAL A 93 45.25 27.85 -25.61
CA VAL A 93 45.48 26.77 -26.56
C VAL A 93 45.58 27.37 -27.97
N PRO A 94 46.75 27.28 -28.67
CA PRO A 94 46.91 27.77 -30.02
C PRO A 94 45.92 27.16 -31.02
N ALA A 95 45.49 27.90 -32.04
CA ALA A 95 44.44 27.47 -32.97
C ALA A 95 44.75 26.14 -33.67
N GLY A 96 46.03 25.90 -34.05
CA GLY A 96 46.45 24.64 -34.64
C GLY A 96 46.35 23.44 -33.71
N LEU A 97 46.64 23.63 -32.40
CA LEU A 97 46.51 22.56 -31.40
C LEU A 97 45.04 22.24 -31.10
N ARG A 98 44.16 23.25 -31.09
CA ARG A 98 42.71 23.05 -30.93
C ARG A 98 42.13 22.12 -32.01
N GLN A 99 42.59 22.26 -33.25
CA GLN A 99 42.16 21.44 -34.38
C GLN A 99 42.68 20.01 -34.24
N LEU A 100 43.91 19.84 -33.78
CA LEU A 100 44.58 18.54 -33.60
C LEU A 100 43.95 17.72 -32.47
N ILE A 101 43.58 18.36 -31.36
CA ILE A 101 42.95 17.70 -30.18
C ILE A 101 41.42 17.68 -30.25
N GLY A 102 40.85 18.14 -31.38
CA GLY A 102 39.41 18.05 -31.63
C GLY A 102 38.53 18.93 -30.73
N VAL A 103 39.07 20.06 -30.21
CA VAL A 103 38.27 21.00 -29.39
C VAL A 103 37.19 21.64 -30.25
N ARG A 104 35.96 21.45 -29.86
CA ARG A 104 34.76 22.07 -30.44
C ARG A 104 34.20 23.09 -29.49
N SER A 105 33.78 24.22 -29.96
CA SER A 105 33.02 25.21 -29.17
C SER A 105 31.55 25.08 -29.51
N ALA A 106 30.71 25.14 -28.49
CA ALA A 106 29.26 25.19 -28.64
C ALA A 106 28.72 26.40 -27.89
N LEU A 107 27.72 27.05 -28.45
CA LEU A 107 27.07 28.16 -27.79
C LEU A 107 26.10 27.59 -26.71
N ALA A 108 26.14 28.21 -25.53
CA ALA A 108 25.07 27.99 -24.55
C ALA A 108 23.76 28.52 -25.09
N ALA A 109 22.73 27.71 -25.15
CA ALA A 109 21.45 28.06 -25.71
C ALA A 109 20.35 27.84 -24.68
N HIS A 110 19.26 28.61 -24.77
CA HIS A 110 18.06 28.29 -24.01
C HIS A 110 17.34 27.13 -24.68
N ALA A 111 17.21 26.03 -23.97
CA ALA A 111 16.37 24.90 -24.39
C ALA A 111 15.32 24.60 -23.32
N THR A 112 14.22 24.05 -23.78
CA THR A 112 13.18 23.52 -22.90
C THR A 112 13.63 22.15 -22.42
N LEU A 113 13.94 22.04 -21.14
CA LEU A 113 14.27 20.76 -20.52
C LEU A 113 12.98 20.14 -19.99
N GLU A 114 12.60 19.00 -20.54
CA GLU A 114 11.54 18.17 -20.01
C GLU A 114 12.20 17.13 -19.11
N GLU A 115 11.96 17.25 -17.82
CA GLU A 115 12.42 16.27 -16.84
C GLU A 115 11.33 15.21 -16.70
N GLU A 116 11.70 13.95 -16.82
CA GLU A 116 10.78 12.82 -16.66
C GLU A 116 11.10 12.10 -15.37
N ILE A 117 10.09 11.88 -14.54
CA ILE A 117 10.21 11.03 -13.36
C ILE A 117 9.83 9.61 -13.78
N ARG A 118 10.76 8.68 -13.65
CA ARG A 118 10.56 7.27 -13.97
C ARG A 118 10.54 6.43 -12.71
N THR A 119 9.44 5.72 -12.50
CA THR A 119 9.27 4.85 -11.32
C THR A 119 8.48 3.61 -11.69
N VAL A 120 8.34 2.70 -10.73
CA VAL A 120 7.52 1.51 -10.86
C VAL A 120 6.26 1.69 -10.03
N GLY A 121 5.12 1.29 -10.59
CA GLY A 121 3.84 1.32 -9.89
C GLY A 121 3.16 -0.04 -9.91
N THR A 122 2.34 -0.28 -8.89
CA THR A 122 1.52 -1.48 -8.76
C THR A 122 0.06 -1.14 -8.98
N VAL A 123 -0.61 -1.91 -9.84
CA VAL A 123 -2.05 -1.78 -10.08
C VAL A 123 -2.82 -2.28 -8.86
N GLY A 124 -3.72 -1.47 -8.37
CA GLY A 124 -4.72 -1.79 -7.36
C GLY A 124 -6.14 -1.52 -7.87
N TYR A 125 -7.13 -1.91 -7.12
CA TYR A 125 -8.52 -1.54 -7.38
C TYR A 125 -8.83 -0.15 -6.79
N ASP A 126 -9.87 0.49 -7.32
CA ASP A 126 -10.42 1.71 -6.72
C ASP A 126 -11.14 1.35 -5.42
N GLU A 127 -10.60 1.81 -4.28
CA GLU A 127 -11.16 1.54 -2.95
C GLU A 127 -12.59 2.11 -2.79
N ARG A 128 -12.98 3.10 -3.58
CA ARG A 128 -14.34 3.67 -3.57
C ARG A 128 -15.36 2.72 -4.18
N GLY A 129 -14.92 1.87 -5.13
CA GLY A 129 -15.72 0.81 -5.77
C GLY A 129 -15.58 -0.55 -5.12
N PHE A 130 -14.94 -0.63 -3.95
CA PHE A 130 -14.72 -1.87 -3.22
C PHE A 130 -15.85 -2.12 -2.20
N THR A 131 -16.40 -3.31 -2.22
CA THR A 131 -17.51 -3.71 -1.33
C THR A 131 -17.24 -5.08 -0.74
N GLN A 132 -17.40 -5.19 0.57
CA GLN A 132 -17.37 -6.46 1.30
C GLN A 132 -18.78 -6.92 1.62
N VAL A 133 -19.04 -8.19 1.38
CA VAL A 133 -20.30 -8.85 1.79
C VAL A 133 -20.03 -9.64 3.06
N THR A 134 -20.58 -9.14 4.14
CA THR A 134 -20.51 -9.74 5.48
C THR A 134 -21.92 -10.05 5.97
N LEU A 135 -22.05 -10.96 6.94
CA LEU A 135 -23.32 -11.22 7.61
C LEU A 135 -23.31 -10.61 9.02
N LYS A 136 -24.45 -10.15 9.47
CA LYS A 136 -24.63 -9.55 10.80
C LYS A 136 -25.19 -10.56 11.85
N THR A 137 -25.52 -11.76 11.40
CA THR A 137 -25.99 -12.86 12.25
C THR A 137 -25.23 -14.15 11.91
N SER A 138 -25.16 -15.05 12.87
CA SER A 138 -24.52 -16.35 12.68
C SER A 138 -25.41 -17.34 11.94
N GLY A 139 -24.80 -18.31 11.26
CA GLY A 139 -25.55 -19.36 10.57
C GLY A 139 -24.71 -20.16 9.57
N TRP A 140 -25.40 -20.82 8.64
CA TRP A 140 -24.78 -21.74 7.67
C TRP A 140 -25.05 -21.31 6.24
N VAL A 141 -24.04 -21.31 5.42
CA VAL A 141 -24.16 -21.18 3.97
C VAL A 141 -24.79 -22.47 3.42
N ARG A 142 -25.92 -22.36 2.71
CA ARG A 142 -26.63 -23.52 2.14
C ARG A 142 -26.24 -23.78 0.69
N ARG A 143 -26.38 -22.79 -0.16
CA ARG A 143 -26.11 -22.88 -1.59
C ARG A 143 -25.32 -21.65 -2.04
N VAL A 144 -24.38 -21.84 -2.93
CA VAL A 144 -23.58 -20.78 -3.53
C VAL A 144 -23.94 -20.70 -5.00
N PHE A 145 -24.30 -19.50 -5.51
CA PHE A 145 -24.64 -19.25 -6.91
C PHE A 145 -23.43 -18.68 -7.66
N VAL A 146 -22.64 -17.87 -6.98
CA VAL A 146 -21.39 -17.29 -7.50
C VAL A 146 -20.22 -18.03 -6.86
N ASP A 147 -19.71 -19.03 -7.53
CA ASP A 147 -18.74 -20.00 -7.02
C ASP A 147 -17.29 -19.71 -7.44
N SER A 148 -17.06 -18.72 -8.30
CA SER A 148 -15.77 -18.46 -8.93
C SER A 148 -15.26 -17.05 -8.62
N ILE A 149 -13.98 -16.95 -8.25
CA ILE A 149 -13.24 -15.67 -8.22
C ILE A 149 -13.01 -15.22 -9.66
N GLY A 150 -13.05 -13.90 -9.92
CA GLY A 150 -12.94 -13.32 -11.26
C GLY A 150 -14.25 -13.25 -12.03
N ARG A 151 -15.35 -13.81 -11.49
CA ARG A 151 -16.66 -13.71 -12.11
C ARG A 151 -17.24 -12.30 -11.97
N PRO A 152 -17.74 -11.69 -13.04
CA PRO A 152 -18.50 -10.45 -12.97
C PRO A 152 -19.87 -10.71 -12.32
N VAL A 153 -20.30 -9.80 -11.44
CA VAL A 153 -21.61 -9.82 -10.79
C VAL A 153 -22.28 -8.46 -10.93
N ARG A 154 -23.61 -8.46 -10.99
CA ARG A 154 -24.42 -7.25 -11.04
C ARG A 154 -25.05 -6.98 -9.69
N LYS A 155 -25.27 -5.71 -9.37
CA LYS A 155 -26.03 -5.32 -8.19
C LYS A 155 -27.38 -6.03 -8.18
N GLY A 156 -27.74 -6.69 -7.08
CA GLY A 156 -28.96 -7.48 -6.94
C GLY A 156 -28.88 -8.91 -7.49
N GLU A 157 -27.72 -9.36 -8.00
CA GLU A 157 -27.52 -10.76 -8.39
C GLU A 157 -27.40 -11.65 -7.14
N PRO A 158 -28.05 -12.84 -7.11
CA PRO A 158 -27.94 -13.74 -5.96
C PRO A 158 -26.52 -14.31 -5.83
N LEU A 159 -25.92 -14.18 -4.66
CA LEU A 159 -24.59 -14.70 -4.35
C LEU A 159 -24.65 -16.08 -3.71
N PHE A 160 -25.41 -16.20 -2.64
CA PHE A 160 -25.59 -17.46 -1.91
C PHE A 160 -26.86 -17.43 -1.08
N THR A 161 -27.25 -18.61 -0.59
CA THR A 161 -28.33 -18.74 0.39
C THR A 161 -27.76 -19.06 1.77
N PHE A 162 -28.38 -18.48 2.77
CA PHE A 162 -27.94 -18.51 4.16
C PHE A 162 -29.07 -18.96 5.09
N TYR A 163 -28.78 -19.86 6.01
CA TYR A 163 -29.68 -20.30 7.07
C TYR A 163 -29.18 -19.80 8.41
N SER A 164 -30.04 -19.09 9.13
CA SER A 164 -29.79 -18.62 10.49
C SER A 164 -31.02 -18.89 11.37
N PRO A 165 -30.87 -19.61 12.49
CA PRO A 165 -31.93 -19.78 13.44
C PRO A 165 -32.44 -18.45 14.02
N ASP A 166 -31.52 -17.52 14.32
CA ASP A 166 -31.83 -16.21 14.87
C ASP A 166 -32.69 -15.38 13.91
N LEU A 167 -32.29 -15.40 12.61
CA LEU A 167 -33.02 -14.71 11.57
C LEU A 167 -34.42 -15.31 11.37
N LEU A 168 -34.53 -16.64 11.45
CA LEU A 168 -35.82 -17.33 11.37
C LEU A 168 -36.74 -16.93 12.53
N ALA A 169 -36.24 -16.95 13.76
CA ALA A 169 -36.97 -16.53 14.95
C ALA A 169 -37.46 -15.08 14.86
N THR A 170 -36.58 -14.17 14.34
CA THR A 170 -36.95 -12.76 14.17
C THR A 170 -38.01 -12.56 13.08
N GLN A 171 -38.00 -13.37 12.01
CA GLN A 171 -39.06 -13.35 11.00
C GLN A 171 -40.39 -13.81 11.60
N ASP A 172 -40.40 -14.88 12.40
CA ASP A 172 -41.62 -15.38 13.08
C ASP A 172 -42.16 -14.34 14.06
N GLU A 173 -41.28 -13.69 14.84
CA GLU A 173 -41.66 -12.61 15.75
C GLU A 173 -42.26 -11.42 14.97
N TYR A 174 -41.67 -11.01 13.87
CA TYR A 174 -42.19 -9.94 13.01
C TYR A 174 -43.60 -10.27 12.50
N LEU A 175 -43.82 -11.48 11.96
CA LEU A 175 -45.10 -11.92 11.44
C LEU A 175 -46.18 -11.99 12.55
N LEU A 176 -45.79 -12.35 13.79
CA LEU A 176 -46.68 -12.34 14.93
C LEU A 176 -47.17 -10.92 15.23
N VAL A 177 -46.23 -9.95 15.28
CA VAL A 177 -46.59 -8.55 15.57
C VAL A 177 -47.44 -7.93 14.45
N VAL A 178 -47.19 -8.27 13.18
CA VAL A 178 -48.03 -7.84 12.04
C VAL A 178 -49.45 -8.42 12.17
N LYS A 179 -49.61 -9.69 12.56
CA LYS A 179 -50.93 -10.30 12.82
C LYS A 179 -51.64 -9.64 13.98
N MET A 180 -50.95 -9.32 15.08
CA MET A 180 -51.48 -8.59 16.21
C MET A 180 -51.99 -7.19 15.80
N GLN A 181 -51.22 -6.46 15.01
CA GLN A 181 -51.62 -5.15 14.49
C GLN A 181 -52.90 -5.26 13.66
N ALA A 182 -53.00 -6.26 12.77
CA ALA A 182 -54.19 -6.48 11.96
C ALA A 182 -55.46 -6.79 12.84
N GLN A 183 -55.28 -7.55 13.91
CA GLN A 183 -56.38 -7.83 14.86
C GLN A 183 -56.79 -6.59 15.64
N LEU A 184 -55.84 -5.74 16.05
CA LEU A 184 -56.12 -4.51 16.79
C LEU A 184 -56.60 -3.37 15.90
N ALA A 185 -56.50 -3.49 14.58
CA ALA A 185 -56.96 -2.45 13.63
C ALA A 185 -58.49 -2.14 13.80
N ALA A 186 -59.28 -3.11 14.21
CA ALA A 186 -60.72 -2.96 14.51
C ALA A 186 -61.00 -2.54 15.96
N SER A 187 -59.97 -2.37 16.81
CA SER A 187 -60.14 -1.97 18.22
C SER A 187 -60.68 -0.54 18.33
N PRO A 188 -61.54 -0.23 19.27
CA PRO A 188 -61.97 1.14 19.55
C PRO A 188 -60.91 1.99 20.28
N LEU A 189 -59.79 1.37 20.74
CA LEU A 189 -58.75 2.03 21.52
C LEU A 189 -57.62 2.49 20.61
N ASP A 190 -57.51 3.82 20.42
CA ASP A 190 -56.49 4.40 19.52
C ASP A 190 -55.04 4.21 20.03
N ASP A 191 -54.85 4.23 21.36
CA ASP A 191 -53.55 3.93 21.98
C ASP A 191 -53.08 2.50 21.69
N ALA A 192 -53.99 1.52 21.64
CA ALA A 192 -53.66 0.14 21.32
C ALA A 192 -53.21 -0.01 19.84
N LYS A 193 -53.82 0.75 18.92
CA LYS A 193 -53.44 0.75 17.51
C LYS A 193 -52.07 1.40 17.34
N ALA A 194 -51.82 2.53 18.00
CA ALA A 194 -50.54 3.24 17.94
C ALA A 194 -49.41 2.35 18.45
N ASN A 195 -49.55 1.76 19.63
CA ASN A 195 -48.56 0.86 20.21
C ASN A 195 -48.27 -0.37 19.31
N ALA A 196 -49.30 -0.96 18.67
CA ALA A 196 -49.14 -2.06 17.74
C ALA A 196 -48.37 -1.60 16.48
N GLY A 197 -48.58 -0.38 16.00
CA GLY A 197 -47.83 0.22 14.90
C GLY A 197 -46.34 0.38 15.24
N ASP A 198 -46.03 0.88 16.42
CA ASP A 198 -44.67 1.08 16.90
C ASP A 198 -43.90 -0.26 17.06
N LEU A 199 -44.62 -1.32 17.52
CA LEU A 199 -44.05 -2.68 17.61
C LEU A 199 -43.68 -3.25 16.22
N VAL A 200 -44.58 -3.09 15.23
CA VAL A 200 -44.30 -3.50 13.85
C VAL A 200 -43.10 -2.72 13.27
N ALA A 201 -43.06 -1.41 13.47
CA ALA A 201 -41.94 -0.57 13.00
C ALA A 201 -40.62 -1.03 13.63
N SER A 202 -40.59 -1.28 14.92
CA SER A 202 -39.40 -1.75 15.65
C SER A 202 -38.92 -3.12 15.18
N ALA A 203 -39.84 -4.06 14.99
CA ALA A 203 -39.51 -5.41 14.50
C ALA A 203 -39.04 -5.38 13.03
N ARG A 204 -39.60 -4.49 12.19
CA ARG A 204 -39.18 -4.27 10.83
C ARG A 204 -37.74 -3.69 10.78
N GLU A 205 -37.47 -2.72 11.65
CA GLU A 205 -36.14 -2.10 11.74
C GLU A 205 -35.09 -3.16 12.17
N ARG A 206 -35.41 -4.08 13.07
CA ARG A 206 -34.53 -5.17 13.45
C ARG A 206 -34.15 -6.06 12.26
N LEU A 207 -35.08 -6.38 11.37
CA LEU A 207 -34.80 -7.13 10.14
C LEU A 207 -33.89 -6.33 9.18
N ARG A 208 -34.12 -5.02 9.06
CA ARG A 208 -33.26 -4.14 8.26
C ARG A 208 -31.82 -4.07 8.80
N LEU A 209 -31.67 -4.01 10.12
CA LEU A 209 -30.35 -4.03 10.76
C LEU A 209 -29.59 -5.33 10.46
N TRP A 210 -30.27 -6.41 10.09
CA TRP A 210 -29.67 -7.68 9.65
C TRP A 210 -29.57 -7.78 8.12
N ASP A 211 -29.64 -6.64 7.42
CA ASP A 211 -29.51 -6.52 5.96
C ASP A 211 -30.61 -7.26 5.18
N VAL A 212 -31.77 -7.52 5.80
CA VAL A 212 -32.94 -7.98 5.07
C VAL A 212 -33.55 -6.80 4.33
N SER A 213 -33.60 -6.89 2.99
CA SER A 213 -34.12 -5.80 2.16
C SER A 213 -35.64 -5.61 2.33
N ASP A 214 -36.11 -4.37 2.08
CA ASP A 214 -37.55 -4.08 2.13
C ASP A 214 -38.38 -4.98 1.18
N ALA A 215 -37.80 -5.35 0.03
CA ALA A 215 -38.44 -6.28 -0.89
C ALA A 215 -38.62 -7.70 -0.27
N GLN A 216 -37.62 -8.15 0.49
CA GLN A 216 -37.69 -9.44 1.20
C GLN A 216 -38.67 -9.38 2.37
N ILE A 217 -38.74 -8.25 3.10
CA ILE A 217 -39.71 -8.02 4.17
C ILE A 217 -41.13 -8.01 3.58
N ALA A 218 -41.37 -7.29 2.50
CA ALA A 218 -42.65 -7.28 1.81
C ALA A 218 -43.06 -8.68 1.31
N ALA A 219 -42.12 -9.44 0.77
CA ALA A 219 -42.35 -10.82 0.37
C ALA A 219 -42.66 -11.74 1.56
N LEU A 220 -42.05 -11.51 2.72
CA LEU A 220 -42.34 -12.20 3.99
C LEU A 220 -43.77 -11.89 4.47
N GLU A 221 -44.18 -10.64 4.46
CA GLU A 221 -45.55 -10.21 4.82
C GLU A 221 -46.59 -10.86 3.91
N HIS A 222 -46.38 -10.80 2.59
CA HIS A 222 -47.30 -11.39 1.60
C HIS A 222 -47.43 -12.91 1.76
N ARG A 223 -46.31 -13.58 2.06
CA ARG A 223 -46.28 -15.04 2.25
C ARG A 223 -46.88 -15.47 3.59
N GLY A 224 -46.81 -14.63 4.61
CA GLY A 224 -47.32 -14.88 5.95
C GLY A 224 -46.62 -16.01 6.72
N LYS A 225 -45.49 -16.48 6.23
CA LYS A 225 -44.68 -17.57 6.82
C LYS A 225 -43.20 -17.24 6.71
N ALA A 226 -42.45 -17.45 7.80
CA ALA A 226 -41.02 -17.29 7.83
C ALA A 226 -40.31 -18.29 6.90
N GLU A 227 -39.23 -17.84 6.28
CA GLU A 227 -38.40 -18.63 5.38
C GLU A 227 -37.09 -18.98 6.08
N PRO A 228 -36.79 -20.28 6.25
CA PRO A 228 -35.57 -20.68 6.97
C PRO A 228 -34.29 -20.31 6.21
N VAL A 229 -34.36 -20.09 4.90
CA VAL A 229 -33.20 -19.82 4.04
C VAL A 229 -33.39 -18.48 3.36
N LEU A 230 -32.52 -17.54 3.67
CA LEU A 230 -32.49 -16.21 3.06
C LEU A 230 -31.48 -16.17 1.90
N THR A 231 -31.84 -15.54 0.78
CA THR A 231 -30.91 -15.27 -0.31
C THR A 231 -30.19 -13.95 -0.08
N ILE A 232 -28.88 -13.98 -0.11
CA ILE A 232 -28.01 -12.80 -0.02
C ILE A 232 -27.62 -12.38 -1.43
N TYR A 233 -27.80 -11.09 -1.71
CA TYR A 233 -27.60 -10.48 -3.02
C TYR A 233 -26.36 -9.59 -3.04
N ALA A 234 -25.78 -9.40 -4.23
CA ALA A 234 -24.67 -8.48 -4.43
C ALA A 234 -25.10 -7.02 -4.18
N PRO A 235 -24.45 -6.29 -3.27
CA PRO A 235 -24.79 -4.89 -2.97
C PRO A 235 -24.32 -3.92 -4.08
N SER A 236 -23.31 -4.30 -4.85
CA SER A 236 -22.73 -3.54 -5.96
C SER A 236 -22.46 -4.42 -7.18
N SER A 237 -22.32 -3.80 -8.35
CA SER A 237 -21.78 -4.47 -9.52
C SER A 237 -20.26 -4.42 -9.49
N GLY A 238 -19.60 -5.45 -10.02
CA GLY A 238 -18.13 -5.53 -10.05
C GLY A 238 -17.65 -6.94 -10.34
N ILE A 239 -16.39 -7.20 -10.04
CA ILE A 239 -15.75 -8.51 -10.17
C ILE A 239 -15.47 -9.06 -8.77
N VAL A 240 -15.78 -10.34 -8.57
CA VAL A 240 -15.46 -11.04 -7.32
C VAL A 240 -13.95 -11.24 -7.22
N ILE A 241 -13.31 -10.56 -6.28
CA ILE A 241 -11.86 -10.66 -6.06
C ILE A 241 -11.50 -11.66 -4.96
N LYS A 242 -12.45 -11.89 -4.02
CA LYS A 242 -12.29 -12.89 -2.96
C LYS A 242 -13.63 -13.57 -2.67
N ARG A 243 -13.61 -14.87 -2.39
CA ARG A 243 -14.76 -15.66 -2.01
C ARG A 243 -14.41 -16.63 -0.89
N GLU A 244 -15.11 -16.55 0.22
CA GLU A 244 -14.99 -17.46 1.35
C GLU A 244 -16.29 -18.22 1.64
N ALA A 245 -17.36 -17.93 0.91
CA ALA A 245 -18.61 -18.66 1.02
C ALA A 245 -18.46 -20.07 0.40
N VAL A 246 -18.61 -21.10 1.25
CA VAL A 246 -18.57 -22.51 0.88
C VAL A 246 -19.86 -23.16 1.40
N PRO A 247 -20.55 -24.00 0.60
CA PRO A 247 -21.72 -24.71 1.07
C PRO A 247 -21.41 -25.54 2.33
N GLY A 248 -22.28 -25.46 3.35
CA GLY A 248 -22.11 -26.12 4.64
C GLY A 248 -21.22 -25.38 5.65
N LYS A 249 -20.51 -24.33 5.25
CA LYS A 249 -19.68 -23.53 6.16
C LYS A 249 -20.56 -22.79 7.17
N TYR A 250 -20.22 -22.90 8.45
CA TYR A 250 -20.73 -22.03 9.50
C TYR A 250 -20.02 -20.69 9.45
N VAL A 251 -20.75 -19.60 9.60
CA VAL A 251 -20.26 -18.22 9.51
C VAL A 251 -20.69 -17.45 10.74
N GLU A 252 -19.75 -16.76 11.33
CA GLU A 252 -19.96 -15.82 12.43
C GLU A 252 -20.23 -14.41 11.90
N PRO A 253 -20.89 -13.54 12.68
CA PRO A 253 -21.08 -12.14 12.31
C PRO A 253 -19.76 -11.43 12.01
N GLY A 254 -19.73 -10.59 10.96
CA GLY A 254 -18.56 -9.80 10.57
C GLY A 254 -17.54 -10.54 9.69
N VAL A 255 -17.68 -11.84 9.47
CA VAL A 255 -16.79 -12.56 8.55
C VAL A 255 -17.10 -12.16 7.11
N THR A 256 -16.07 -11.76 6.36
CA THR A 256 -16.19 -11.41 4.94
C THR A 256 -16.34 -12.66 4.10
N LEU A 257 -17.45 -12.76 3.38
CA LEU A 257 -17.77 -13.89 2.51
C LEU A 257 -17.44 -13.63 1.04
N TYR A 258 -17.63 -12.40 0.59
CA TYR A 258 -17.24 -11.94 -0.75
C TYR A 258 -16.60 -10.56 -0.65
N GLU A 259 -15.64 -10.33 -1.55
CA GLU A 259 -15.11 -9.02 -1.86
C GLU A 259 -15.36 -8.77 -3.35
N ILE A 260 -16.05 -7.66 -3.63
CA ILE A 260 -16.45 -7.26 -4.98
C ILE A 260 -15.81 -5.90 -5.25
N ALA A 261 -15.08 -5.78 -6.36
CA ALA A 261 -14.46 -4.53 -6.79
C ALA A 261 -14.88 -4.17 -8.21
N ASP A 262 -15.11 -2.87 -8.43
CA ASP A 262 -15.23 -2.33 -9.77
C ASP A 262 -13.83 -2.12 -10.35
N LEU A 263 -13.52 -2.82 -11.43
CA LEU A 263 -12.24 -2.73 -12.13
C LEU A 263 -12.31 -1.88 -13.39
N SER A 264 -13.40 -1.16 -13.66
CA SER A 264 -13.53 -0.24 -14.79
C SER A 264 -12.58 0.96 -14.70
N MET A 265 -12.23 1.32 -13.46
CA MET A 265 -11.19 2.27 -13.08
C MET A 265 -10.21 1.56 -12.15
N VAL A 266 -8.92 1.68 -12.42
CA VAL A 266 -7.88 1.12 -11.55
C VAL A 266 -6.98 2.22 -11.00
N TRP A 267 -6.46 1.98 -9.82
CA TRP A 267 -5.44 2.83 -9.23
C TRP A 267 -4.06 2.23 -9.44
N ILE A 268 -3.08 3.11 -9.64
CA ILE A 268 -1.68 2.71 -9.59
C ILE A 268 -1.02 3.42 -8.43
N SER A 269 -0.46 2.63 -7.52
CA SER A 269 0.39 3.12 -6.45
C SER A 269 1.83 3.13 -6.93
N ALA A 270 2.40 4.31 -7.12
CA ALA A 270 3.79 4.52 -7.49
C ALA A 270 4.56 5.18 -6.34
N ASN A 271 5.82 4.84 -6.17
CA ASN A 271 6.67 5.44 -5.15
C ASN A 271 7.69 6.36 -5.83
N ILE A 272 7.71 7.64 -5.42
CA ILE A 272 8.57 8.67 -5.97
C ILE A 272 9.59 9.08 -4.90
N TYR A 273 10.85 9.30 -5.29
CA TYR A 273 11.89 9.71 -4.36
C TYR A 273 11.63 11.13 -3.82
N GLU A 274 12.08 11.38 -2.59
CA GLU A 274 11.95 12.68 -1.91
C GLU A 274 12.51 13.83 -2.76
N SER A 275 13.60 13.63 -3.49
CA SER A 275 14.22 14.61 -4.37
C SER A 275 13.33 15.04 -5.55
N GLU A 276 12.40 14.18 -5.98
CA GLU A 276 11.51 14.39 -7.12
C GLU A 276 10.12 14.89 -6.70
N MET A 277 9.85 14.91 -5.38
CA MET A 277 8.55 15.27 -4.84
C MET A 277 8.10 16.68 -5.25
N ALA A 278 9.03 17.63 -5.29
CA ALA A 278 8.74 19.03 -5.66
C ALA A 278 8.23 19.16 -7.12
N LEU A 279 8.59 18.21 -7.97
CA LEU A 279 8.20 18.15 -9.39
C LEU A 279 6.87 17.43 -9.60
N THR A 280 6.33 16.74 -8.58
CA THR A 280 5.13 15.95 -8.67
C THR A 280 3.90 16.73 -8.20
N LYS A 281 2.89 16.86 -9.06
CA LYS A 281 1.66 17.61 -8.77
C LYS A 281 0.42 16.80 -9.11
N VAL A 282 -0.65 17.01 -8.35
CA VAL A 282 -1.97 16.46 -8.66
C VAL A 282 -2.44 16.98 -10.02
N GLY A 283 -3.03 16.11 -10.83
CA GLY A 283 -3.48 16.41 -12.20
C GLY A 283 -2.42 16.19 -13.28
N GLN A 284 -1.16 15.90 -12.92
CA GLN A 284 -0.07 15.64 -13.84
C GLN A 284 -0.33 14.36 -14.65
N LEU A 285 -0.01 14.41 -15.95
CA LEU A 285 -0.16 13.25 -16.84
C LEU A 285 0.93 12.22 -16.59
N ALA A 286 0.53 10.96 -16.65
CA ALA A 286 1.42 9.82 -16.52
C ALA A 286 1.24 8.88 -17.70
N SER A 287 2.33 8.37 -18.23
CA SER A 287 2.37 7.29 -19.21
C SER A 287 2.85 6.02 -18.51
N ILE A 288 2.09 4.93 -18.67
CA ILE A 288 2.38 3.67 -18.01
C ILE A 288 2.51 2.55 -19.03
N THR A 289 3.56 1.76 -18.92
CA THR A 289 3.79 0.58 -19.76
C THR A 289 3.85 -0.67 -18.91
N PHE A 290 3.21 -1.73 -19.38
CA PHE A 290 3.16 -3.02 -18.71
C PHE A 290 3.87 -4.09 -19.54
N ALA A 291 4.66 -4.95 -18.89
CA ALA A 291 5.33 -6.07 -19.56
C ALA A 291 4.34 -7.06 -20.19
N ALA A 292 3.12 -7.15 -19.64
CA ALA A 292 2.06 -8.01 -20.15
C ALA A 292 1.47 -7.52 -21.49
N TYR A 293 1.64 -6.22 -21.84
CA TYR A 293 1.13 -5.59 -23.06
C TYR A 293 2.24 -4.81 -23.77
N PRO A 294 3.18 -5.51 -24.45
CA PRO A 294 4.29 -4.87 -25.13
C PRO A 294 3.79 -3.94 -26.25
N GLY A 295 4.28 -2.69 -26.25
CA GLY A 295 3.90 -1.69 -27.25
C GLY A 295 2.62 -0.92 -26.94
N GLU A 296 1.84 -1.28 -25.91
CA GLU A 296 0.70 -0.48 -25.46
C GLU A 296 1.15 0.48 -24.34
N THR A 297 0.74 1.74 -24.47
CA THR A 297 0.95 2.78 -23.44
C THR A 297 -0.41 3.19 -22.89
N PHE A 298 -0.53 3.07 -21.59
CA PHE A 298 -1.72 3.48 -20.85
C PHE A 298 -1.49 4.89 -20.29
N HIS A 299 -2.54 5.72 -20.36
CA HIS A 299 -2.47 7.10 -19.88
C HIS A 299 -3.35 7.28 -18.66
N GLY A 300 -2.77 7.89 -17.64
CA GLY A 300 -3.44 8.21 -16.40
C GLY A 300 -3.08 9.59 -15.89
N LYS A 301 -3.64 9.93 -14.74
CA LYS A 301 -3.39 11.20 -14.04
C LYS A 301 -3.01 10.95 -12.60
N VAL A 302 -2.13 11.78 -12.07
CA VAL A 302 -1.86 11.84 -10.63
C VAL A 302 -3.14 12.33 -9.94
N ALA A 303 -3.79 11.44 -9.22
CA ALA A 303 -5.01 11.75 -8.47
C ALA A 303 -4.70 12.26 -7.06
N TYR A 304 -3.66 11.70 -6.45
CA TYR A 304 -3.30 12.04 -5.07
C TYR A 304 -1.81 11.83 -4.79
N VAL A 305 -1.23 12.73 -4.01
CA VAL A 305 0.12 12.61 -3.47
C VAL A 305 -0.04 12.43 -1.96
N TYR A 306 0.41 11.31 -1.42
CA TYR A 306 0.26 11.03 0.02
C TYR A 306 1.17 11.95 0.84
N PRO A 307 0.69 12.49 1.97
CA PRO A 307 1.46 13.43 2.79
C PRO A 307 2.50 12.75 3.68
N THR A 308 2.64 11.44 3.57
CA THR A 308 3.54 10.62 4.39
C THR A 308 4.72 10.12 3.57
N LEU A 309 5.92 10.31 4.10
CA LEU A 309 7.16 9.76 3.58
C LEU A 309 7.42 8.37 4.21
N ASN A 310 7.76 7.39 3.40
CA ASN A 310 8.31 6.15 3.90
C ASN A 310 9.78 6.39 4.29
N THR A 311 10.09 6.28 5.58
CA THR A 311 11.41 6.61 6.13
C THR A 311 12.49 5.59 5.74
N GLU A 312 12.11 4.34 5.46
CA GLU A 312 13.05 3.29 5.08
C GLU A 312 13.53 3.46 3.63
N THR A 313 12.58 3.73 2.72
CA THR A 313 12.87 3.86 1.28
C THR A 313 13.06 5.31 0.85
N ARG A 314 12.76 6.29 1.70
CA ARG A 314 12.74 7.73 1.41
C ARG A 314 11.90 8.07 0.17
N THR A 315 10.73 7.44 0.09
CA THR A 315 9.80 7.64 -1.03
C THR A 315 8.45 8.14 -0.55
N VAL A 316 7.79 8.93 -1.38
CA VAL A 316 6.40 9.36 -1.22
C VAL A 316 5.54 8.53 -2.15
N ARG A 317 4.44 8.01 -1.62
CA ARG A 317 3.47 7.29 -2.42
C ARG A 317 2.63 8.28 -3.23
N VAL A 318 2.45 7.96 -4.50
CA VAL A 318 1.58 8.71 -5.42
C VAL A 318 0.54 7.77 -6.00
N ARG A 319 -0.70 8.20 -6.02
CA ARG A 319 -1.81 7.46 -6.62
C ARG A 319 -2.16 8.06 -7.97
N LEU A 320 -2.18 7.19 -8.96
CA LEU A 320 -2.63 7.51 -10.31
C LEU A 320 -3.96 6.83 -10.57
N GLU A 321 -4.86 7.47 -11.31
CA GLU A 321 -6.11 6.90 -11.77
C GLU A 321 -6.02 6.60 -13.27
N LEU A 322 -6.38 5.37 -13.65
CA LEU A 322 -6.38 4.91 -15.03
C LEU A 322 -7.73 4.30 -15.39
N PRO A 323 -8.36 4.68 -16.51
CA PRO A 323 -9.51 3.98 -17.05
C PRO A 323 -9.11 2.58 -17.55
N ASN A 324 -9.95 1.59 -17.28
CA ASN A 324 -9.73 0.19 -17.64
C ASN A 324 -11.01 -0.45 -18.20
N PRO A 325 -11.60 0.11 -19.28
CA PRO A 325 -12.88 -0.34 -19.81
C PRO A 325 -12.85 -1.78 -20.34
N GLU A 326 -11.70 -2.24 -20.84
CA GLU A 326 -11.51 -3.59 -21.36
C GLU A 326 -11.10 -4.61 -20.29
N LEU A 327 -10.98 -4.17 -19.01
CA LEU A 327 -10.55 -4.99 -17.88
C LEU A 327 -9.19 -5.69 -18.11
N LYS A 328 -8.34 -5.10 -18.95
CA LYS A 328 -6.99 -5.60 -19.24
C LYS A 328 -6.08 -5.51 -18.01
N LEU A 329 -6.16 -4.39 -17.30
CA LEU A 329 -5.34 -4.15 -16.11
C LEU A 329 -5.94 -4.88 -14.91
N LYS A 330 -5.13 -5.76 -14.32
CA LYS A 330 -5.53 -6.57 -13.17
C LYS A 330 -4.79 -6.12 -11.93
N PRO A 331 -5.44 -6.06 -10.77
CA PRO A 331 -4.75 -5.81 -9.50
C PRO A 331 -3.55 -6.74 -9.31
N GLY A 332 -2.45 -6.19 -8.80
CA GLY A 332 -1.18 -6.90 -8.65
C GLY A 332 -0.22 -6.81 -9.85
N MET A 333 -0.64 -6.26 -10.99
CA MET A 333 0.28 -6.01 -12.10
C MET A 333 1.26 -4.88 -11.77
N TYR A 334 2.50 -5.02 -12.26
CA TYR A 334 3.53 -3.98 -12.17
C TYR A 334 3.69 -3.28 -13.52
N GLY A 335 3.80 -1.95 -13.47
CA GLY A 335 4.02 -1.13 -14.65
C GLY A 335 5.12 -0.10 -14.43
N ASN A 336 5.85 0.23 -15.50
CA ASN A 336 6.77 1.37 -15.50
C ASN A 336 5.96 2.64 -15.71
N VAL A 337 6.06 3.55 -14.75
CA VAL A 337 5.35 4.83 -14.72
C VAL A 337 6.32 5.93 -15.11
N THR A 338 5.96 6.72 -16.09
CA THR A 338 6.68 7.93 -16.50
C THR A 338 5.76 9.12 -16.28
N LEU A 339 6.14 10.02 -15.35
CA LEU A 339 5.44 11.28 -15.11
C LEU A 339 6.09 12.38 -15.93
N GLN A 340 5.29 13.12 -16.66
CA GLN A 340 5.76 14.27 -17.43
C GLN A 340 5.79 15.49 -16.50
N THR A 341 6.98 16.06 -16.29
CA THR A 341 7.12 17.29 -15.53
C THR A 341 6.91 18.52 -16.42
N ASN A 342 6.70 19.67 -15.78
CA ASN A 342 6.58 20.92 -16.55
C ASN A 342 7.91 21.25 -17.19
N ALA A 343 7.85 21.48 -18.48
CA ALA A 343 8.98 21.92 -19.27
C ALA A 343 9.54 23.28 -18.75
N THR A 344 10.79 23.30 -18.34
CA THR A 344 11.45 24.50 -17.84
C THR A 344 12.44 25.01 -18.88
N LYS A 345 12.30 26.28 -19.28
CA LYS A 345 13.32 26.94 -20.13
C LYS A 345 14.54 27.26 -19.29
N THR A 346 15.62 26.59 -19.58
CA THR A 346 16.90 26.81 -18.90
C THR A 346 18.06 26.96 -19.90
N LEU A 347 19.15 27.55 -19.44
CA LEU A 347 20.36 27.64 -20.23
C LEU A 347 21.06 26.27 -20.21
N VAL A 348 21.25 25.68 -21.38
CA VAL A 348 21.89 24.37 -21.53
C VAL A 348 23.20 24.47 -22.28
N VAL A 349 24.11 23.59 -21.91
CA VAL A 349 25.38 23.34 -22.59
C VAL A 349 25.48 21.84 -22.93
N PRO A 350 26.19 21.45 -23.98
CA PRO A 350 26.44 20.04 -24.27
C PRO A 350 27.10 19.35 -23.09
N LYS A 351 26.71 18.10 -22.82
CA LYS A 351 27.22 17.30 -21.69
C LYS A 351 28.76 17.19 -21.74
N GLU A 352 29.33 17.12 -22.94
CA GLU A 352 30.76 17.04 -23.19
C GLU A 352 31.52 18.32 -22.82
N ALA A 353 30.82 19.45 -22.67
CA ALA A 353 31.40 20.72 -22.23
C ALA A 353 31.54 20.82 -20.70
N VAL A 354 30.99 19.87 -19.94
CA VAL A 354 31.00 19.84 -18.47
C VAL A 354 32.05 18.85 -18.00
N LEU A 355 33.09 19.33 -17.38
CA LEU A 355 34.11 18.51 -16.72
C LEU A 355 33.72 18.35 -15.25
N ASN A 356 33.32 17.15 -14.88
CA ASN A 356 33.04 16.84 -13.49
C ASN A 356 34.32 16.39 -12.79
N THR A 357 34.94 17.28 -12.02
CA THR A 357 36.19 17.00 -11.29
C THR A 357 35.94 16.30 -9.93
N GLY A 358 34.68 16.07 -9.55
CA GLY A 358 34.33 15.53 -8.23
C GLY A 358 34.54 16.50 -7.06
N LEU A 359 35.05 17.69 -7.32
CA LEU A 359 35.15 18.78 -6.34
C LEU A 359 33.97 19.72 -6.51
N ARG A 360 33.37 20.12 -5.39
CA ARG A 360 32.27 21.10 -5.38
C ARG A 360 32.76 22.47 -5.76
#